data_90a722b2964a0b4da860c3949a3bb72b
#
_entry.id   90a722b2964a0b4da860c3949a3bb72b
#
_cell.length_a   1.000
_cell.length_b   1.000
_cell.length_c   1.000
_cell.angle_alpha   90.00
_cell.angle_beta   90.00
_cell.angle_gamma   90.00
#
_symmetry.space_group_name_H-M   'P 1'
#
loop_
_entity.id
_entity.type
_entity.pdbx_description
1 polymer ?
#
loop_
_entity_poly.entity_id
_entity_poly.type
_entity_poly.pdbx_seq_one_letter_code
_entity_poly.pdbx_strand_id
1 'polypeptide(L)'
;MKKVILFLSIVCIGIVVSSFTNNKKSEFKFIFEPETIYTVLNEEESFFQEVNIPFNGKSFNGFREALAFKESQGRYHVVNTYGYLGKYQFGKSTLKRFKIYNAQEFLNTPEMQEDAFVALCSVNKWILRKDIKRSVGKKIRGIQITESGILAAAHLAGAGNVKKYLRSHGKLSFKDG
;
A
#
# COMPACT_ATOMS: atom_id res chain seq x y z
N MET A 1 -35.19 29.77 32.32
CA MET A 1 -34.76 28.62 31.45
C MET A 1 -33.64 28.98 30.47
N LYS A 2 -33.71 30.03 29.67
CA LYS A 2 -32.64 30.41 28.70
C LYS A 2 -31.24 30.65 29.32
N LYS A 3 -31.16 31.29 30.51
CA LYS A 3 -29.90 31.54 31.22
C LYS A 3 -29.24 30.27 31.78
N VAL A 4 -30.04 29.26 32.18
CA VAL A 4 -29.52 27.96 32.67
C VAL A 4 -28.95 27.14 31.50
N ILE A 5 -29.61 27.17 30.34
CA ILE A 5 -29.12 26.48 29.13
C ILE A 5 -27.81 27.09 28.64
N LEU A 6 -27.70 28.43 28.68
CA LEU A 6 -26.46 29.13 28.33
C LEU A 6 -25.28 28.76 29.26
N PHE A 7 -25.54 28.66 30.56
CA PHE A 7 -24.56 28.31 31.58
C PHE A 7 -24.07 26.86 31.39
N LEU A 8 -25.00 25.92 31.14
CA LEU A 8 -24.68 24.50 30.81
C LEU A 8 -23.85 24.37 29.54
N SER A 9 -24.16 25.15 28.52
CA SER A 9 -23.37 25.11 27.27
C SER A 9 -21.93 25.60 27.46
N ILE A 10 -21.70 26.63 28.24
CA ILE A 10 -20.36 27.15 28.57
C ILE A 10 -19.57 26.15 29.40
N VAL A 11 -20.20 25.46 30.36
CA VAL A 11 -19.54 24.40 31.15
C VAL A 11 -19.14 23.19 30.26
N CYS A 12 -20.01 22.79 29.36
CA CYS A 12 -19.67 21.71 28.41
C CYS A 12 -18.50 22.07 27.47
N ILE A 13 -18.45 23.31 26.96
CA ILE A 13 -17.34 23.80 26.15
C ILE A 13 -16.03 23.83 26.98
N GLY A 14 -16.09 24.25 28.24
CA GLY A 14 -14.94 24.24 29.14
C GLY A 14 -14.35 22.85 29.38
N ILE A 15 -15.19 21.81 29.50
CA ILE A 15 -14.78 20.43 29.70
C ILE A 15 -14.12 19.88 28.42
N VAL A 16 -14.65 20.17 27.23
CA VAL A 16 -14.08 19.75 25.95
C VAL A 16 -12.71 20.39 25.72
N VAL A 17 -12.55 21.68 26.01
CA VAL A 17 -11.27 22.39 25.87
C VAL A 17 -10.23 21.86 26.86
N SER A 18 -10.62 21.51 28.11
CA SER A 18 -9.70 20.94 29.10
C SER A 18 -9.18 19.55 28.71
N SER A 19 -9.99 18.78 27.96
CA SER A 19 -9.59 17.45 27.48
C SER A 19 -8.52 17.52 26.39
N PHE A 20 -8.41 18.64 25.65
CA PHE A 20 -7.40 18.82 24.62
C PHE A 20 -6.06 19.34 25.12
N THR A 21 -5.97 19.85 26.36
CA THR A 21 -4.73 20.43 26.89
C THR A 21 -3.85 19.44 27.65
N ASN A 22 -4.29 18.20 27.86
CA ASN A 22 -3.52 17.15 28.54
C ASN A 22 -2.74 16.26 27.53
N ASN A 23 -2.09 16.86 26.53
CA ASN A 23 -1.05 16.19 25.77
C ASN A 23 0.23 16.17 26.61
N LYS A 24 0.35 15.17 27.51
CA LYS A 24 1.66 14.75 28.01
C LYS A 24 2.47 14.35 26.79
N LYS A 25 3.41 15.19 26.36
CA LYS A 25 4.52 14.79 25.52
C LYS A 25 5.21 13.64 26.24
N SER A 26 4.98 12.41 25.78
CA SER A 26 5.87 11.30 26.11
C SER A 26 7.21 11.63 25.44
N GLU A 27 8.15 12.18 26.22
CA GLU A 27 9.53 12.20 25.81
C GLU A 27 9.96 10.74 25.69
N PHE A 28 10.09 10.29 24.45
CA PHE A 28 10.70 9.01 24.13
C PHE A 28 12.19 9.18 24.40
N LYS A 29 12.59 8.92 25.66
CA LYS A 29 13.99 8.89 26.07
C LYS A 29 14.56 7.59 25.51
N PHE A 30 15.30 7.69 24.41
CA PHE A 30 16.17 6.60 23.98
C PHE A 30 17.21 6.39 25.08
N ILE A 31 17.01 5.38 25.92
CA ILE A 31 18.04 4.88 26.81
C ILE A 31 18.94 4.03 25.92
N PHE A 32 20.06 4.59 25.48
CA PHE A 32 21.16 3.82 24.94
C PHE A 32 21.73 3.02 26.11
N GLU A 33 21.41 1.73 26.20
CA GLU A 33 22.18 0.81 27.01
C GLU A 33 23.53 0.57 26.29
N PRO A 34 24.67 0.88 26.90
CA PRO A 34 25.95 0.85 26.20
C PRO A 34 26.63 -0.53 26.18
N GLU A 35 25.87 -1.63 26.12
CA GLU A 35 26.47 -2.98 26.02
C GLU A 35 25.64 -3.91 25.12
N THR A 36 25.44 -3.54 23.85
CA THR A 36 25.21 -4.56 22.82
C THR A 36 26.54 -4.80 22.13
N ILE A 37 27.18 -5.92 22.47
CA ILE A 37 28.27 -6.46 21.67
C ILE A 37 27.69 -6.76 20.30
N TYR A 38 27.96 -5.90 19.31
CA TYR A 38 27.67 -6.20 17.92
C TYR A 38 28.63 -7.31 17.49
N THR A 39 28.20 -8.55 17.59
CA THR A 39 28.87 -9.66 16.91
C THR A 39 28.62 -9.41 15.42
N VAL A 40 29.66 -9.04 14.70
CA VAL A 40 29.62 -9.04 13.22
C VAL A 40 29.46 -10.51 12.83
N LEU A 41 28.28 -10.84 12.28
CA LEU A 41 28.02 -12.15 11.70
C LEU A 41 29.07 -12.41 10.62
N ASN A 42 29.63 -13.63 10.58
CA ASN A 42 30.56 -13.99 9.51
C ASN A 42 29.83 -13.94 8.16
N GLU A 43 30.58 -13.84 7.07
CA GLU A 43 30.00 -13.68 5.72
C GLU A 43 29.03 -14.82 5.34
N GLU A 44 29.14 -16.01 5.92
CA GLU A 44 28.25 -17.14 5.65
C GLU A 44 26.92 -17.04 6.41
N GLU A 45 26.87 -16.41 7.59
CA GLU A 45 25.62 -16.17 8.35
C GLU A 45 24.84 -14.95 7.85
N SER A 46 25.51 -13.99 7.19
CA SER A 46 24.86 -12.80 6.63
C SER A 46 24.00 -13.09 5.39
N PHE A 47 24.16 -14.28 4.79
CA PHE A 47 23.48 -14.65 3.53
C PHE A 47 21.99 -14.99 3.71
N PHE A 48 21.47 -15.12 4.93
CA PHE A 48 20.10 -15.58 5.19
C PHE A 48 19.18 -14.63 5.96
N GLN A 49 19.64 -13.44 6.30
CA GLN A 49 18.70 -12.41 6.76
C GLN A 49 18.25 -11.54 5.59
N GLU A 50 17.21 -11.99 4.87
CA GLU A 50 16.39 -11.04 4.09
C GLU A 50 15.78 -10.04 5.09
N VAL A 51 16.50 -8.95 5.33
CA VAL A 51 15.94 -7.78 6.00
C VAL A 51 14.88 -7.23 5.07
N ASN A 52 13.64 -7.59 5.35
CA ASN A 52 12.48 -7.11 4.60
C ASN A 52 12.31 -5.62 4.90
N ILE A 53 13.08 -4.77 4.21
CA ILE A 53 12.99 -3.32 4.32
C ILE A 53 11.79 -2.89 3.48
N PRO A 54 10.66 -2.47 4.09
CA PRO A 54 9.45 -2.13 3.34
C PRO A 54 9.58 -0.88 2.47
N PHE A 55 10.75 -0.22 2.49
CA PHE A 55 11.01 1.00 1.74
C PHE A 55 12.37 0.96 1.03
N ASN A 56 12.36 0.52 -0.22
CA ASN A 56 13.56 0.43 -1.05
C ASN A 56 13.64 1.57 -2.10
N GLY A 57 13.32 2.79 -1.68
CA GLY A 57 13.49 3.98 -2.51
C GLY A 57 12.59 4.03 -3.77
N LYS A 58 13.03 4.77 -4.79
CA LYS A 58 12.32 4.96 -6.07
C LYS A 58 12.57 3.85 -7.09
N SER A 59 12.92 2.64 -6.64
CA SER A 59 13.15 1.47 -7.48
C SER A 59 11.87 0.67 -7.72
N PHE A 60 11.90 -0.26 -8.69
CA PHE A 60 10.79 -1.22 -8.88
C PHE A 60 10.59 -2.10 -7.64
N ASN A 61 11.66 -2.50 -6.97
CA ASN A 61 11.56 -3.26 -5.72
C ASN A 61 10.85 -2.46 -4.63
N GLY A 62 11.19 -1.18 -4.45
CA GLY A 62 10.49 -0.32 -3.50
C GLY A 62 9.00 -0.15 -3.80
N PHE A 63 8.64 -0.01 -5.07
CA PHE A 63 7.25 0.01 -5.51
C PHE A 63 6.53 -1.30 -5.18
N ARG A 64 7.14 -2.43 -5.50
CA ARG A 64 6.61 -3.78 -5.27
C ARG A 64 6.35 -4.02 -3.78
N GLU A 65 7.33 -3.76 -2.92
CA GLU A 65 7.20 -3.96 -1.49
C GLU A 65 6.21 -2.98 -0.83
N ALA A 66 6.17 -1.73 -1.26
CA ALA A 66 5.20 -0.76 -0.77
C ALA A 66 3.75 -1.18 -1.09
N LEU A 67 3.52 -1.70 -2.29
CA LEU A 67 2.20 -2.22 -2.67
C LEU A 67 1.87 -3.48 -1.87
N ALA A 68 2.78 -4.44 -1.78
CA ALA A 68 2.62 -5.66 -1.00
C ALA A 68 2.29 -5.39 0.47
N PHE A 69 2.95 -4.38 1.06
CA PHE A 69 2.67 -3.99 2.43
C PHE A 69 1.24 -3.46 2.60
N LYS A 70 0.74 -2.68 1.64
CA LYS A 70 -0.65 -2.18 1.65
C LYS A 70 -1.68 -3.29 1.47
N GLU A 71 -1.39 -4.29 0.64
CA GLU A 71 -2.31 -5.38 0.32
C GLU A 71 -2.40 -6.45 1.42
N SER A 72 -1.26 -6.87 1.97
CA SER A 72 -1.20 -8.00 2.91
C SER A 72 -0.18 -7.86 4.03
N GLN A 73 0.47 -6.70 4.16
CA GLN A 73 1.66 -6.52 4.99
C GLN A 73 2.82 -7.44 4.57
N GLY A 74 2.92 -7.74 3.26
CA GLY A 74 3.95 -8.60 2.69
C GLY A 74 3.75 -10.10 2.88
N ARG A 75 2.58 -10.56 3.36
CA ARG A 75 2.35 -11.97 3.73
C ARG A 75 1.90 -12.80 2.53
N TYR A 76 2.61 -13.88 2.24
CA TYR A 76 2.35 -14.76 1.10
C TYR A 76 1.14 -15.69 1.29
N HIS A 77 0.85 -16.15 2.51
CA HIS A 77 -0.15 -17.19 2.77
C HIS A 77 -1.53 -16.64 3.18
N VAL A 78 -1.78 -15.36 2.90
CA VAL A 78 -3.02 -14.67 3.32
C VAL A 78 -4.10 -14.80 2.26
N VAL A 79 -5.31 -15.08 2.71
CA VAL A 79 -6.55 -14.95 1.93
C VAL A 79 -7.45 -13.98 2.68
N ASN A 80 -7.94 -12.92 2.02
CA ASN A 80 -8.85 -11.97 2.64
C ASN A 80 -10.31 -12.47 2.58
N THR A 81 -11.22 -11.74 3.21
CA THR A 81 -12.65 -12.09 3.28
C THR A 81 -13.34 -12.12 1.90
N TYR A 82 -12.78 -11.45 0.89
CA TYR A 82 -13.26 -11.45 -0.49
C TYR A 82 -12.63 -12.56 -1.35
N GLY A 83 -11.73 -13.38 -0.78
CA GLY A 83 -11.06 -14.46 -1.47
C GLY A 83 -9.87 -14.04 -2.35
N TYR A 84 -9.31 -12.86 -2.13
CA TYR A 84 -8.06 -12.44 -2.75
C TYR A 84 -6.86 -13.12 -2.08
N LEU A 85 -5.84 -13.47 -2.86
CA LEU A 85 -4.80 -14.42 -2.52
C LEU A 85 -3.41 -13.78 -2.42
N GLY A 86 -2.69 -14.11 -1.36
CA GLY A 86 -1.25 -13.93 -1.21
C GLY A 86 -0.78 -12.51 -0.98
N LYS A 87 0.52 -12.32 -1.16
CA LYS A 87 1.26 -11.08 -0.88
C LYS A 87 0.65 -9.86 -1.58
N TYR A 88 0.17 -10.03 -2.80
CA TYR A 88 -0.38 -8.96 -3.64
C TYR A 88 -1.90 -9.02 -3.79
N GLN A 89 -2.58 -9.85 -3.02
CA GLN A 89 -4.04 -9.98 -3.01
C GLN A 89 -4.63 -10.20 -4.42
N PHE A 90 -4.16 -11.26 -5.09
CA PHE A 90 -4.63 -11.60 -6.43
C PHE A 90 -6.05 -12.18 -6.42
N GLY A 91 -6.90 -11.66 -7.29
CA GLY A 91 -8.18 -12.30 -7.59
C GLY A 91 -8.00 -13.54 -8.47
N LYS A 92 -8.81 -14.60 -8.21
CA LYS A 92 -8.77 -15.86 -8.98
C LYS A 92 -8.93 -15.66 -10.49
N SER A 93 -9.73 -14.68 -10.91
CA SER A 93 -9.91 -14.35 -12.33
C SER A 93 -8.63 -13.81 -12.98
N THR A 94 -7.84 -13.03 -12.23
CA THR A 94 -6.55 -12.51 -12.69
C THR A 94 -5.53 -13.64 -12.80
N LEU A 95 -5.47 -14.54 -11.82
CA LEU A 95 -4.57 -15.70 -11.84
C LEU A 95 -4.86 -16.63 -13.04
N LYS A 96 -6.13 -16.88 -13.36
CA LYS A 96 -6.53 -17.67 -14.53
C LYS A 96 -5.98 -17.09 -15.85
N ARG A 97 -5.85 -15.77 -15.98
CA ARG A 97 -5.24 -15.13 -17.16
C ARG A 97 -3.76 -15.48 -17.32
N PHE A 98 -3.07 -15.79 -16.21
CA PHE A 98 -1.69 -16.28 -16.19
C PHE A 98 -1.59 -17.80 -16.15
N LYS A 99 -2.69 -18.54 -16.39
CA LYS A 99 -2.79 -19.99 -16.35
C LYS A 99 -2.50 -20.59 -14.97
N ILE A 100 -2.68 -19.81 -13.91
CA ILE A 100 -2.56 -20.24 -12.52
C ILE A 100 -3.96 -20.63 -12.03
N TYR A 101 -4.20 -21.92 -11.86
CA TYR A 101 -5.52 -22.46 -11.52
C TYR A 101 -5.58 -23.01 -10.10
N ASN A 102 -4.44 -23.41 -9.53
CA ASN A 102 -4.36 -23.97 -8.18
C ASN A 102 -4.03 -22.86 -7.17
N ALA A 103 -5.05 -22.46 -6.40
CA ALA A 103 -4.91 -21.40 -5.40
C ALA A 103 -4.00 -21.82 -4.23
N GLN A 104 -4.03 -23.08 -3.83
CA GLN A 104 -3.19 -23.57 -2.73
C GLN A 104 -1.71 -23.60 -3.12
N GLU A 105 -1.41 -24.06 -4.32
CA GLU A 105 -0.06 -24.04 -4.88
C GLU A 105 0.44 -22.59 -4.97
N PHE A 106 -0.38 -21.66 -5.48
CA PHE A 106 -0.05 -20.25 -5.56
C PHE A 106 0.29 -19.66 -4.19
N LEU A 107 -0.49 -19.96 -3.13
CA LEU A 107 -0.24 -19.49 -1.77
C LEU A 107 1.05 -20.06 -1.17
N ASN A 108 1.40 -21.30 -1.53
CA ASN A 108 2.58 -21.98 -1.00
C ASN A 108 3.86 -21.75 -1.81
N THR A 109 3.79 -21.00 -2.92
CA THR A 109 4.94 -20.74 -3.80
C THR A 109 5.17 -19.24 -3.91
N PRO A 110 6.02 -18.64 -3.04
CA PRO A 110 6.33 -17.21 -3.08
C PRO A 110 6.81 -16.72 -4.43
N GLU A 111 7.68 -17.48 -5.10
CA GLU A 111 8.24 -17.15 -6.41
C GLU A 111 7.14 -17.01 -7.47
N MET A 112 6.14 -17.87 -7.46
CA MET A 112 4.99 -17.78 -8.37
C MET A 112 4.18 -16.50 -8.14
N GLN A 113 4.09 -16.01 -6.89
CA GLN A 113 3.41 -14.76 -6.57
C GLN A 113 4.21 -13.54 -7.07
N GLU A 114 5.53 -13.57 -6.92
CA GLU A 114 6.42 -12.51 -7.43
C GLU A 114 6.36 -12.45 -8.95
N ASP A 115 6.46 -13.59 -9.63
CA ASP A 115 6.41 -13.67 -11.10
C ASP A 115 5.04 -13.21 -11.64
N ALA A 116 3.95 -13.62 -10.99
CA ALA A 116 2.62 -13.17 -11.36
C ALA A 116 2.46 -11.65 -11.21
N PHE A 117 3.05 -11.06 -10.18
CA PHE A 117 3.04 -9.62 -9.98
C PHE A 117 3.84 -8.88 -11.05
N VAL A 118 5.05 -9.35 -11.36
CA VAL A 118 5.88 -8.79 -12.45
C VAL A 118 5.16 -8.88 -13.79
N ALA A 119 4.55 -10.03 -14.08
CA ALA A 119 3.78 -10.24 -15.30
C ALA A 119 2.57 -9.29 -15.39
N LEU A 120 1.82 -9.13 -14.30
CA LEU A 120 0.67 -8.21 -14.25
C LEU A 120 1.10 -6.75 -14.46
N CYS A 121 2.19 -6.32 -13.80
CA CYS A 121 2.74 -4.98 -13.98
C CYS A 121 3.16 -4.76 -15.43
N SER A 122 3.82 -5.73 -16.06
CA SER A 122 4.27 -5.66 -17.46
C SER A 122 3.08 -5.54 -18.42
N VAL A 123 2.05 -6.35 -18.23
CA VAL A 123 0.80 -6.29 -19.02
C VAL A 123 0.11 -4.94 -18.84
N ASN A 124 -0.06 -4.47 -17.61
CA ASN A 124 -0.69 -3.19 -17.32
C ASN A 124 0.11 -2.02 -17.92
N LYS A 125 1.44 -2.05 -17.80
CA LYS A 125 2.32 -1.05 -18.42
C LYS A 125 2.17 -1.03 -19.94
N TRP A 126 2.13 -2.19 -20.59
CA TRP A 126 1.92 -2.29 -22.03
C TRP A 126 0.54 -1.76 -22.45
N ILE A 127 -0.53 -2.13 -21.76
CA ILE A 127 -1.91 -1.64 -22.04
C ILE A 127 -1.98 -0.13 -21.89
N LEU A 128 -1.35 0.41 -20.85
CA LEU A 128 -1.41 1.83 -20.49
C LEU A 128 -0.29 2.69 -21.08
N ARG A 129 0.63 2.13 -21.88
CA ARG A 129 1.85 2.81 -22.36
C ARG A 129 1.62 4.20 -22.97
N LYS A 130 0.53 4.37 -23.74
CA LYS A 130 0.17 5.66 -24.35
C LYS A 130 -0.39 6.63 -23.30
N ASP A 131 -1.13 6.13 -22.31
CA ASP A 131 -1.73 6.92 -21.25
C ASP A 131 -0.67 7.33 -20.21
N ILE A 132 0.29 6.47 -19.90
CA ILE A 132 1.49 6.77 -19.10
C ILE A 132 2.27 7.93 -19.76
N LYS A 133 2.64 7.79 -21.04
CA LYS A 133 3.38 8.83 -21.77
C LYS A 133 2.68 10.20 -21.77
N ARG A 134 1.35 10.23 -21.81
CA ARG A 134 0.56 11.47 -21.83
C ARG A 134 0.33 12.09 -20.47
N SER A 135 0.32 11.27 -19.40
CA SER A 135 -0.22 11.69 -18.09
C SER A 135 0.86 11.85 -17.03
N VAL A 136 1.95 11.11 -17.08
CA VAL A 136 3.05 11.22 -16.10
C VAL A 136 3.61 12.64 -16.08
N GLY A 137 3.83 13.18 -14.87
CA GLY A 137 4.29 14.55 -14.64
C GLY A 137 3.16 15.59 -14.58
N LYS A 138 1.92 15.24 -14.95
CA LYS A 138 0.76 16.14 -14.85
C LYS A 138 0.06 15.99 -13.49
N LYS A 139 -0.73 16.99 -13.12
CA LYS A 139 -1.67 16.90 -12.00
C LYS A 139 -3.08 16.68 -12.52
N ILE A 140 -3.76 15.68 -11.98
CA ILE A 140 -5.19 15.41 -12.24
C ILE A 140 -5.91 15.48 -10.90
N ARG A 141 -6.87 16.40 -10.76
CA ARG A 141 -7.60 16.67 -9.51
C ARG A 141 -6.67 16.86 -8.30
N GLY A 142 -5.57 17.61 -8.51
CA GLY A 142 -4.58 17.88 -7.45
C GLY A 142 -3.56 16.75 -7.21
N ILE A 143 -3.74 15.57 -7.79
CA ILE A 143 -2.87 14.41 -7.60
C ILE A 143 -1.78 14.42 -8.68
N GLN A 144 -0.51 14.39 -8.26
CA GLN A 144 0.62 14.21 -9.16
C GLN A 144 0.60 12.80 -9.77
N ILE A 145 0.53 12.72 -11.09
CA ILE A 145 0.50 11.43 -11.80
C ILE A 145 1.91 10.90 -12.00
N THR A 146 2.16 9.69 -11.50
CA THR A 146 3.41 8.96 -11.65
C THR A 146 3.17 7.61 -12.32
N GLU A 147 4.21 7.01 -12.91
CA GLU A 147 4.09 5.66 -13.50
C GLU A 147 3.73 4.63 -12.44
N SER A 148 4.40 4.67 -11.28
CA SER A 148 4.09 3.76 -10.16
C SER A 148 2.66 3.92 -9.65
N GLY A 149 2.15 5.16 -9.54
CA GLY A 149 0.77 5.43 -9.16
C GLY A 149 -0.23 4.87 -10.18
N ILE A 150 0.06 4.99 -11.48
CA ILE A 150 -0.76 4.38 -12.55
C ILE A 150 -0.77 2.85 -12.43
N LEU A 151 0.39 2.22 -12.19
CA LEU A 151 0.50 0.76 -12.08
C LEU A 151 -0.17 0.23 -10.81
N ALA A 152 -0.04 0.94 -9.68
CA ALA A 152 -0.75 0.61 -8.45
C ALA A 152 -2.27 0.68 -8.65
N ALA A 153 -2.77 1.77 -9.22
CA ALA A 153 -4.19 1.92 -9.54
C ALA A 153 -4.69 0.82 -10.52
N ALA A 154 -3.84 0.41 -11.47
CA ALA A 154 -4.18 -0.66 -12.41
C ALA A 154 -4.18 -2.05 -11.76
N HIS A 155 -3.38 -2.27 -10.72
CA HIS A 155 -3.45 -3.47 -9.90
C HIS A 155 -4.80 -3.56 -9.18
N LEU A 156 -5.21 -2.49 -8.49
CA LEU A 156 -6.45 -2.42 -7.71
C LEU A 156 -7.71 -2.47 -8.57
N ALA A 157 -7.80 -1.58 -9.55
CA ALA A 157 -9.04 -1.32 -10.30
C ALA A 157 -9.03 -1.82 -11.75
N GLY A 158 -7.91 -2.38 -12.19
CA GLY A 158 -7.69 -2.82 -13.56
C GLY A 158 -7.35 -1.69 -14.55
N ALA A 159 -6.52 -2.01 -15.54
CA ALA A 159 -6.03 -1.05 -16.54
C ALA A 159 -7.14 -0.32 -17.32
N GLY A 160 -8.30 -0.96 -17.53
CA GLY A 160 -9.44 -0.37 -18.24
C GLY A 160 -10.03 0.83 -17.51
N ASN A 161 -10.23 0.74 -16.20
CA ASN A 161 -10.75 1.82 -15.38
C ASN A 161 -9.74 2.96 -15.25
N VAL A 162 -8.46 2.62 -15.03
CA VAL A 162 -7.38 3.63 -15.01
C VAL A 162 -7.31 4.40 -16.33
N LYS A 163 -7.43 3.72 -17.46
CA LYS A 163 -7.50 4.36 -18.78
C LYS A 163 -8.64 5.36 -18.88
N LYS A 164 -9.84 4.99 -18.42
CA LYS A 164 -11.01 5.89 -18.41
C LYS A 164 -10.77 7.11 -17.53
N TYR A 165 -10.22 6.91 -16.32
CA TYR A 165 -9.88 7.99 -15.40
C TYR A 165 -8.90 9.00 -16.00
N LEU A 166 -7.77 8.51 -16.52
CA LEU A 166 -6.72 9.36 -17.08
C LEU A 166 -7.23 10.16 -18.29
N ARG A 167 -8.00 9.53 -19.17
CA ARG A 167 -8.54 10.16 -20.39
C ARG A 167 -9.65 11.17 -20.11
N SER A 168 -10.41 10.97 -19.04
CA SER A 168 -11.45 11.90 -18.62
C SER A 168 -10.91 13.02 -17.71
N HIS A 169 -9.58 13.09 -17.49
CA HIS A 169 -8.98 14.01 -16.53
C HIS A 169 -9.61 13.92 -15.14
N GLY A 170 -9.92 12.70 -14.70
CA GLY A 170 -10.51 12.43 -13.40
C GLY A 170 -12.02 12.69 -13.28
N LYS A 171 -12.72 13.00 -14.38
CA LYS A 171 -14.19 13.16 -14.35
C LYS A 171 -14.91 11.85 -14.09
N LEU A 172 -14.42 10.75 -14.67
CA LEU A 172 -14.92 9.40 -14.42
C LEU A 172 -14.10 8.80 -13.27
N SER A 173 -14.73 8.67 -12.11
CA SER A 173 -14.17 7.93 -10.97
C SER A 173 -14.75 6.52 -10.96
N PHE A 174 -14.02 5.59 -10.41
CA PHE A 174 -14.50 4.25 -10.09
C PHE A 174 -14.31 4.04 -8.58
N LYS A 175 -15.23 3.30 -7.97
CA LYS A 175 -15.07 2.81 -6.61
C LYS A 175 -14.43 1.44 -6.70
N ASP A 176 -13.55 1.14 -5.76
CA ASP A 176 -13.13 -0.22 -5.48
C ASP A 176 -14.37 -0.99 -5.04
N GLY A 177 -14.60 -2.14 -5.63
CA GLY A 177 -15.78 -2.95 -5.40
C GLY A 177 -15.78 -3.63 -4.05
#